data_28c10349594b65c74c9d174e93d57f7a
#
_entry.id   28c10349594b65c74c9d174e93d57f7a
#
_cell.length_a   1.000
_cell.length_b   1.000
_cell.length_c   1.000
_cell.angle_alpha   90.00
_cell.angle_beta   90.00
_cell.angle_gamma   90.00
#
_symmetry.space_group_name_H-M   'P 1'
#
loop_
_entity.id
_entity.type
_entity.pdbx_description
1 polymer ?
#
loop_
_entity_poly.entity_id
_entity_poly.type
_entity_poly.pdbx_seq_one_letter_code
_entity_poly.pdbx_strand_id
1 'polypeptide(L)'
;MAKGCSLKHMMAEIAGKVTGTNRGKGGPYHIFCPEAGALGANGIVGGSVPMCAGYALANQLRANGNVVVSYFGEGASNQGGVQETLNLAACWKLPLVFVCENSSPVVQTMLGHEIDYPQLSIDDVSLRAPAYGMPGGSHPGWDAEEAYQAVGAAVERARTGDGPTLLEFKVHRVDGEEDEHCPIRRYREKLIKEGVLTEKLDKDIRDQEVAAVKEAIDFATGSPEPELLDAYRHIYTEGAR
;
A
#
# COMPACT_ATOMS: atom_id res chain seq x y z
N MET A 1 -8.58 -4.25 -2.29
CA MET A 1 -9.23 -5.58 -2.48
C MET A 1 -8.95 -6.51 -1.31
N ALA A 2 -7.72 -6.89 -1.00
CA ALA A 2 -7.41 -7.81 0.11
C ALA A 2 -8.02 -7.42 1.48
N LYS A 3 -8.28 -6.13 1.72
CA LYS A 3 -8.97 -5.62 2.90
C LYS A 3 -10.50 -5.68 2.82
N GLY A 4 -11.08 -6.05 1.66
CA GLY A 4 -12.53 -6.13 1.45
C GLY A 4 -13.14 -4.93 0.68
N CYS A 5 -12.33 -4.02 0.14
CA CYS A 5 -12.84 -2.97 -0.72
C CYS A 5 -13.39 -3.57 -2.04
N SER A 6 -14.56 -3.13 -2.45
CA SER A 6 -15.25 -3.64 -3.64
C SER A 6 -14.49 -3.30 -4.93
N LEU A 7 -14.14 -4.32 -5.72
CA LEU A 7 -13.47 -4.14 -7.02
C LEU A 7 -14.31 -3.28 -7.98
N LYS A 8 -15.63 -3.43 -7.98
CA LYS A 8 -16.56 -2.64 -8.81
C LYS A 8 -16.46 -1.15 -8.48
N HIS A 9 -16.53 -0.80 -7.19
CA HIS A 9 -16.46 0.59 -6.75
C HIS A 9 -15.04 1.19 -6.92
N MET A 10 -13.98 0.38 -6.76
CA MET A 10 -12.62 0.80 -7.08
C MET A 10 -12.47 1.11 -8.57
N MET A 11 -12.98 0.23 -9.45
CA MET A 11 -12.93 0.43 -10.91
C MET A 11 -13.75 1.67 -11.33
N ALA A 12 -14.92 1.88 -10.72
CA ALA A 12 -15.74 3.06 -10.94
C ALA A 12 -15.01 4.36 -10.49
N GLU A 13 -14.26 4.31 -9.39
CA GLU A 13 -13.44 5.45 -8.95
C GLU A 13 -12.32 5.78 -9.94
N ILE A 14 -11.60 4.75 -10.43
CA ILE A 14 -10.56 4.91 -11.46
C ILE A 14 -11.14 5.54 -12.72
N ALA A 15 -12.37 5.14 -13.09
CA ALA A 15 -13.09 5.66 -14.26
C ALA A 15 -13.77 7.02 -14.00
N GLY A 16 -13.63 7.62 -12.82
CA GLY A 16 -14.22 8.92 -12.48
C GLY A 16 -15.73 8.91 -12.30
N LYS A 17 -16.34 7.75 -12.00
CA LYS A 17 -17.79 7.61 -11.89
C LYS A 17 -18.32 7.89 -10.50
N VAL A 18 -19.58 8.37 -10.43
CA VAL A 18 -20.22 8.73 -9.14
C VAL A 18 -20.40 7.55 -8.18
N THR A 19 -20.38 6.33 -8.70
CA THR A 19 -20.45 5.09 -7.92
C THR A 19 -19.10 4.64 -7.38
N GLY A 20 -18.03 5.40 -7.66
CA GLY A 20 -16.70 5.16 -7.12
C GLY A 20 -16.62 5.39 -5.61
N THR A 21 -15.55 4.90 -4.98
CA THR A 21 -15.31 5.00 -3.53
C THR A 21 -15.28 6.44 -3.01
N ASN A 22 -14.86 7.39 -3.85
CA ASN A 22 -14.82 8.83 -3.59
C ASN A 22 -15.72 9.62 -4.58
N ARG A 23 -16.74 8.97 -5.11
CA ARG A 23 -17.67 9.56 -6.08
C ARG A 23 -16.98 10.07 -7.35
N GLY A 24 -15.91 9.38 -7.78
CA GLY A 24 -15.13 9.72 -8.96
C GLY A 24 -14.17 10.89 -8.81
N LYS A 25 -13.98 11.43 -7.59
CA LYS A 25 -13.11 12.59 -7.33
C LYS A 25 -11.64 12.24 -7.10
N GLY A 26 -11.38 11.00 -6.68
CA GLY A 26 -10.04 10.55 -6.32
C GLY A 26 -9.25 9.95 -7.48
N GLY A 27 -9.95 9.37 -8.46
CA GLY A 27 -9.32 8.66 -9.56
C GLY A 27 -8.44 7.50 -9.07
N PRO A 28 -7.39 7.11 -9.84
CA PRO A 28 -6.59 5.93 -9.53
C PRO A 28 -5.70 6.08 -8.28
N TYR A 29 -5.39 7.32 -7.87
CA TYR A 29 -4.41 7.58 -6.79
C TYR A 29 -5.02 7.75 -5.41
N HIS A 30 -6.34 7.96 -5.29
CA HIS A 30 -6.97 8.33 -4.03
C HIS A 30 -8.17 7.43 -3.70
N ILE A 31 -8.01 6.12 -3.89
CA ILE A 31 -9.02 5.15 -3.46
C ILE A 31 -9.08 5.13 -1.94
N PHE A 32 -10.28 5.37 -1.40
CA PHE A 32 -10.53 5.46 0.03
C PHE A 32 -11.75 4.61 0.39
N CYS A 33 -11.55 3.63 1.28
CA CYS A 33 -12.56 2.64 1.64
C CYS A 33 -12.43 2.37 3.16
N PRO A 34 -12.82 3.33 4.01
CA PRO A 34 -12.55 3.30 5.45
C PRO A 34 -13.26 2.14 6.14
N GLU A 35 -14.42 1.73 5.65
CA GLU A 35 -15.16 0.56 6.16
C GLU A 35 -14.39 -0.74 6.01
N ALA A 36 -13.53 -0.85 5.01
CA ALA A 36 -12.62 -1.96 4.82
C ALA A 36 -11.25 -1.74 5.50
N GLY A 37 -11.04 -0.58 6.13
CA GLY A 37 -9.75 -0.19 6.72
C GLY A 37 -8.71 0.22 5.70
N ALA A 38 -9.10 0.55 4.45
CA ALA A 38 -8.24 1.15 3.45
C ALA A 38 -8.38 2.68 3.53
N LEU A 39 -7.45 3.32 4.25
CA LEU A 39 -7.54 4.72 4.66
C LEU A 39 -6.96 5.70 3.62
N GLY A 40 -6.82 5.24 2.39
CA GLY A 40 -6.45 6.07 1.25
C GLY A 40 -4.96 6.16 0.99
N ALA A 41 -4.65 6.93 -0.04
CA ALA A 41 -3.29 7.27 -0.47
C ALA A 41 -3.21 8.78 -0.71
N ASN A 42 -1.98 9.30 -0.78
CA ASN A 42 -1.71 10.71 -1.04
C ASN A 42 -0.84 10.84 -2.29
N GLY A 43 -1.18 11.74 -3.19
CA GLY A 43 -0.38 12.06 -4.39
C GLY A 43 0.94 12.77 -4.06
N ILE A 44 1.08 13.33 -2.86
CA ILE A 44 2.33 13.91 -2.38
C ILE A 44 3.23 12.78 -1.89
N VAL A 45 4.42 12.67 -2.48
CA VAL A 45 5.41 11.64 -2.12
C VAL A 45 5.71 11.69 -0.62
N GLY A 46 5.51 10.59 0.08
CA GLY A 46 5.68 10.49 1.55
C GLY A 46 4.57 11.16 2.38
N GLY A 47 3.64 11.90 1.76
CA GLY A 47 2.61 12.66 2.49
C GLY A 47 1.58 11.82 3.24
N SER A 48 1.40 10.55 2.90
CA SER A 48 0.53 9.62 3.65
C SER A 48 1.12 9.16 4.98
N VAL A 49 2.45 9.18 5.13
CA VAL A 49 3.12 8.62 6.31
C VAL A 49 2.76 9.38 7.60
N PRO A 50 2.80 10.74 7.65
CA PRO A 50 2.31 11.48 8.81
C PRO A 50 0.82 11.26 9.11
N MET A 51 0.00 11.07 8.07
CA MET A 51 -1.43 10.75 8.25
C MET A 51 -1.60 9.39 8.96
N CYS A 52 -0.78 8.40 8.59
CA CYS A 52 -0.77 7.09 9.24
C CYS A 52 -0.42 7.18 10.74
N ALA A 53 0.48 8.07 11.13
CA ALA A 53 0.76 8.32 12.54
C ALA A 53 -0.48 8.90 13.27
N GLY A 54 -1.23 9.79 12.62
CA GLY A 54 -2.49 10.31 13.15
C GLY A 54 -3.55 9.22 13.37
N TYR A 55 -3.70 8.31 12.40
CA TYR A 55 -4.58 7.14 12.55
C TYR A 55 -4.12 6.20 13.66
N ALA A 56 -2.81 5.95 13.77
CA ALA A 56 -2.24 5.11 14.83
C ALA A 56 -2.46 5.73 16.22
N LEU A 57 -2.24 7.04 16.35
CA LEU A 57 -2.54 7.77 17.59
C LEU A 57 -4.04 7.68 17.96
N ALA A 58 -4.93 7.86 16.99
CA ALA A 58 -6.37 7.71 17.23
C ALA A 58 -6.74 6.29 17.69
N ASN A 59 -6.14 5.26 17.13
CA ASN A 59 -6.33 3.88 17.58
C ASN A 59 -5.80 3.64 18.99
N GLN A 60 -4.63 4.18 19.32
CA GLN A 60 -4.03 4.11 20.65
C GLN A 60 -4.93 4.79 21.70
N LEU A 61 -5.39 6.01 21.42
CA LEU A 61 -6.29 6.75 22.33
C LEU A 61 -7.65 6.06 22.52
N ARG A 62 -8.14 5.36 21.49
CA ARG A 62 -9.39 4.58 21.58
C ARG A 62 -9.19 3.20 22.19
N ALA A 63 -7.95 2.77 22.42
CA ALA A 63 -7.60 1.45 22.94
C ALA A 63 -8.30 0.30 22.19
N ASN A 64 -8.44 0.41 20.85
CA ASN A 64 -9.23 -0.52 20.04
C ASN A 64 -8.42 -1.71 19.49
N GLY A 65 -7.10 -1.79 19.77
CA GLY A 65 -6.23 -2.87 19.32
C GLY A 65 -5.88 -2.86 17.83
N ASN A 66 -6.34 -1.85 17.09
CA ASN A 66 -6.03 -1.73 15.65
C ASN A 66 -4.60 -1.22 15.45
N VAL A 67 -3.94 -1.80 14.44
CA VAL A 67 -2.61 -1.40 13.97
C VAL A 67 -2.72 -0.78 12.59
N VAL A 68 -1.97 0.28 12.36
CA VAL A 68 -1.86 0.92 11.04
C VAL A 68 -0.64 0.39 10.32
N VAL A 69 -0.77 0.10 9.03
CA VAL A 69 0.35 -0.22 8.13
C VAL A 69 0.48 0.89 7.11
N SER A 70 1.65 1.51 7.05
CA SER A 70 1.97 2.61 6.15
C SER A 70 2.93 2.14 5.07
N TYR A 71 2.52 2.22 3.80
CA TYR A 71 3.34 1.86 2.64
C TYR A 71 3.95 3.10 2.01
N PHE A 72 5.22 3.01 1.63
CA PHE A 72 5.93 4.05 0.88
C PHE A 72 7.12 3.48 0.12
N GLY A 73 7.53 4.14 -0.96
CA GLY A 73 8.72 3.76 -1.73
C GLY A 73 10.02 4.29 -1.13
N GLU A 74 11.15 3.78 -1.57
CA GLU A 74 12.49 4.18 -1.12
C GLU A 74 12.76 5.67 -1.31
N GLY A 75 12.33 6.25 -2.43
CA GLY A 75 12.46 7.69 -2.68
C GLY A 75 11.70 8.53 -1.66
N ALA A 76 10.50 8.08 -1.25
CA ALA A 76 9.69 8.73 -0.23
C ALA A 76 10.37 8.73 1.15
N SER A 77 11.22 7.75 1.43
CA SER A 77 11.96 7.66 2.69
C SER A 77 12.88 8.87 2.93
N ASN A 78 13.20 9.66 1.90
CA ASN A 78 14.02 10.87 2.01
C ASN A 78 13.21 12.13 2.37
N GLN A 79 11.89 12.07 2.39
CA GLN A 79 11.05 13.20 2.78
C GLN A 79 11.19 13.49 4.28
N GLY A 80 11.30 14.79 4.62
CA GLY A 80 11.39 15.24 6.01
C GLY A 80 10.25 14.73 6.87
N GLY A 81 9.00 14.82 6.38
CA GLY A 81 7.82 14.34 7.08
C GLY A 81 7.84 12.83 7.39
N VAL A 82 8.51 12.02 6.58
CA VAL A 82 8.70 10.58 6.87
C VAL A 82 9.68 10.42 8.04
N GLN A 83 10.82 11.10 8.02
CA GLN A 83 11.83 11.04 9.08
C GLN A 83 11.26 11.52 10.43
N GLU A 84 10.54 12.63 10.42
CA GLU A 84 9.84 13.18 11.59
C GLU A 84 8.80 12.19 12.14
N THR A 85 8.07 11.53 11.25
CA THR A 85 7.06 10.54 11.63
C THR A 85 7.67 9.28 12.23
N LEU A 86 8.80 8.79 11.69
CA LEU A 86 9.53 7.66 12.27
C LEU A 86 9.92 7.98 13.73
N ASN A 87 10.49 9.18 13.97
CA ASN A 87 10.84 9.62 15.30
C ASN A 87 9.61 9.73 16.23
N LEU A 88 8.56 10.40 15.77
CA LEU A 88 7.34 10.61 16.56
C LEU A 88 6.68 9.28 16.93
N ALA A 89 6.55 8.36 15.97
CA ALA A 89 5.96 7.06 16.19
C ALA A 89 6.74 6.23 17.23
N ALA A 90 8.07 6.29 17.20
CA ALA A 90 8.91 5.63 18.17
C ALA A 90 8.76 6.25 19.57
N CYS A 91 8.82 7.59 19.68
CA CYS A 91 8.67 8.31 20.95
C CYS A 91 7.33 7.99 21.64
N TRP A 92 6.26 7.89 20.88
CA TRP A 92 4.91 7.64 21.41
C TRP A 92 4.52 6.17 21.40
N LYS A 93 5.38 5.28 20.94
CA LYS A 93 5.11 3.84 20.78
C LYS A 93 3.81 3.58 20.04
N LEU A 94 3.60 4.29 18.93
CA LEU A 94 2.37 4.18 18.15
C LEU A 94 2.21 2.77 17.57
N PRO A 95 0.98 2.24 17.49
CA PRO A 95 0.68 0.97 16.85
C PRO A 95 0.76 1.12 15.31
N LEU A 96 1.99 1.24 14.79
CA LEU A 96 2.29 1.56 13.41
C LEU A 96 3.40 0.67 12.87
N VAL A 97 3.17 0.09 11.70
CA VAL A 97 4.18 -0.64 10.93
C VAL A 97 4.49 0.18 9.68
N PHE A 98 5.75 0.49 9.47
CA PHE A 98 6.26 1.13 8.27
C PHE A 98 6.74 0.07 7.30
N VAL A 99 6.24 0.10 6.06
CA VAL A 99 6.62 -0.81 4.99
C VAL A 99 7.19 0.00 3.84
N CYS A 100 8.50 -0.12 3.62
CA CYS A 100 9.20 0.48 2.50
C CYS A 100 9.31 -0.54 1.36
N GLU A 101 8.74 -0.22 0.21
CA GLU A 101 8.91 -1.00 -1.01
C GLU A 101 10.09 -0.41 -1.79
N ASN A 102 11.26 -1.07 -1.73
CA ASN A 102 12.50 -0.60 -2.32
C ASN A 102 12.77 -1.31 -3.66
N SER A 103 12.62 -0.57 -4.74
CA SER A 103 12.89 -1.03 -6.10
C SER A 103 14.25 -0.57 -6.65
N SER A 104 15.12 -0.01 -5.81
CA SER A 104 16.47 0.42 -6.19
C SER A 104 17.43 -0.78 -6.36
N PRO A 105 18.38 -0.76 -7.28
CA PRO A 105 18.63 0.34 -8.20
C PRO A 105 17.67 0.31 -9.41
N VAL A 106 16.86 1.33 -9.56
CA VAL A 106 16.08 1.53 -10.78
C VAL A 106 16.76 2.61 -11.59
N VAL A 107 17.21 2.28 -12.78
CA VAL A 107 17.57 3.27 -13.79
C VAL A 107 16.27 3.97 -14.18
N GLN A 108 16.08 5.21 -13.71
CA GLN A 108 14.93 6.00 -14.09
C GLN A 108 15.23 6.70 -15.42
N THR A 109 14.39 6.44 -16.41
CA THR A 109 14.41 7.22 -17.65
C THR A 109 13.55 8.46 -17.44
N MET A 110 14.15 9.62 -17.19
CA MET A 110 13.45 10.91 -17.20
C MET A 110 13.81 11.67 -18.49
N LEU A 111 12.78 12.10 -19.21
CA LEU A 111 12.93 12.90 -20.44
C LEU A 111 13.77 12.21 -21.54
N GLY A 112 13.77 10.85 -21.60
CA GLY A 112 14.53 10.10 -22.57
C GLY A 112 16.01 9.90 -22.23
N HIS A 113 16.45 10.29 -21.03
CA HIS A 113 17.78 10.07 -20.52
C HIS A 113 17.76 9.08 -19.36
N GLU A 114 18.66 8.11 -19.37
CA GLU A 114 18.94 7.26 -18.21
C GLU A 114 19.63 8.09 -17.14
N ILE A 115 19.01 8.16 -15.95
CA ILE A 115 19.60 8.84 -14.80
C ILE A 115 20.13 7.76 -13.87
N ASP A 116 21.43 7.58 -13.87
CA ASP A 116 22.14 6.65 -12.99
C ASP A 116 22.67 7.38 -11.74
N TYR A 117 21.73 8.01 -11.00
CA TYR A 117 22.05 8.55 -9.68
C TYR A 117 21.38 7.71 -8.60
N PRO A 118 22.14 7.23 -7.60
CA PRO A 118 21.54 6.51 -6.48
C PRO A 118 20.57 7.44 -5.74
N GLN A 119 19.34 6.98 -5.54
CA GLN A 119 18.33 7.74 -4.79
C GLN A 119 18.59 7.69 -3.28
N LEU A 120 19.36 6.73 -2.83
CA LEU A 120 19.72 6.49 -1.46
C LEU A 120 21.26 6.49 -1.30
N SER A 121 21.72 7.01 -0.19
CA SER A 121 23.14 6.93 0.22
C SER A 121 23.49 5.63 0.96
N ILE A 122 22.49 4.78 1.17
CA ILE A 122 22.57 3.48 1.86
C ILE A 122 21.78 2.44 1.05
N ASP A 123 22.22 1.19 1.10
CA ASP A 123 21.57 0.11 0.34
C ASP A 123 20.19 -0.27 0.91
N ASP A 124 20.04 -0.20 2.22
CA ASP A 124 18.83 -0.60 2.93
C ASP A 124 18.22 0.57 3.71
N VAL A 125 16.98 0.93 3.42
CA VAL A 125 16.21 1.94 4.18
C VAL A 125 16.00 1.49 5.62
N SER A 126 15.87 0.19 5.85
CA SER A 126 15.69 -0.41 7.19
C SER A 126 16.84 -0.08 8.15
N LEU A 127 18.03 0.24 7.66
CA LEU A 127 19.19 0.70 8.46
C LEU A 127 18.93 2.04 9.18
N ARG A 128 17.89 2.77 8.80
CA ARG A 128 17.48 4.01 9.51
C ARG A 128 16.72 3.74 10.81
N ALA A 129 16.13 2.56 10.97
CA ALA A 129 15.30 2.21 12.13
C ALA A 129 16.04 2.35 13.47
N PRO A 130 17.28 1.85 13.65
CA PRO A 130 18.03 2.00 14.90
C PRO A 130 18.25 3.44 15.32
N ALA A 131 18.36 4.39 14.38
CA ALA A 131 18.52 5.81 14.69
C ALA A 131 17.30 6.40 15.44
N TYR A 132 16.13 5.76 15.30
CA TYR A 132 14.89 6.12 15.98
C TYR A 132 14.55 5.18 17.14
N GLY A 133 15.45 4.25 17.49
CA GLY A 133 15.22 3.29 18.57
C GLY A 133 14.13 2.26 18.30
N MET A 134 13.83 1.98 17.03
CA MET A 134 12.87 0.94 16.65
C MET A 134 13.55 -0.22 15.90
N PRO A 135 13.00 -1.43 15.89
CA PRO A 135 13.51 -2.51 15.07
C PRO A 135 13.29 -2.23 13.58
N GLY A 136 14.21 -2.73 12.75
CA GLY A 136 14.13 -2.70 11.30
C GLY A 136 14.60 -4.01 10.70
N GLY A 137 14.14 -4.32 9.49
CA GLY A 137 14.56 -5.50 8.74
C GLY A 137 14.37 -5.31 7.24
N SER A 138 15.30 -5.87 6.46
CA SER A 138 15.24 -5.94 4.99
C SER A 138 14.91 -7.37 4.57
N HIS A 139 13.93 -7.52 3.68
CA HIS A 139 13.32 -8.79 3.28
C HIS A 139 13.16 -8.87 1.76
N PRO A 140 13.17 -10.08 1.17
CA PRO A 140 12.82 -10.27 -0.23
C PRO A 140 11.33 -9.99 -0.47
N GLY A 141 11.02 -8.99 -1.31
CA GLY A 141 9.63 -8.62 -1.64
C GLY A 141 8.93 -9.60 -2.59
N TRP A 142 9.65 -10.57 -3.11
CA TRP A 142 9.12 -11.64 -3.98
C TRP A 142 8.77 -12.93 -3.22
N ASP A 143 9.00 -12.99 -1.91
CA ASP A 143 8.61 -14.12 -1.06
C ASP A 143 7.40 -13.74 -0.21
N ALA A 144 6.23 -14.27 -0.60
CA ALA A 144 4.96 -13.96 0.05
C ALA A 144 4.88 -14.47 1.48
N GLU A 145 5.52 -15.61 1.79
CA GLU A 145 5.50 -16.19 3.14
C GLU A 145 6.42 -15.43 4.08
N GLU A 146 7.61 -15.06 3.62
CA GLU A 146 8.51 -14.23 4.41
C GLU A 146 7.88 -12.86 4.68
N ALA A 147 7.25 -12.24 3.67
CA ALA A 147 6.52 -10.99 3.84
C ALA A 147 5.38 -11.14 4.87
N TYR A 148 4.62 -12.22 4.80
CA TYR A 148 3.55 -12.50 5.77
C TYR A 148 4.09 -12.63 7.20
N GLN A 149 5.18 -13.36 7.39
CA GLN A 149 5.80 -13.57 8.70
C GLN A 149 6.39 -12.28 9.27
N ALA A 150 7.15 -11.53 8.46
CA ALA A 150 7.77 -10.28 8.89
C ALA A 150 6.73 -9.21 9.27
N VAL A 151 5.71 -9.01 8.41
CA VAL A 151 4.63 -8.06 8.71
C VAL A 151 3.79 -8.54 9.89
N GLY A 152 3.51 -9.85 9.98
CA GLY A 152 2.77 -10.44 11.10
C GLY A 152 3.44 -10.19 12.45
N ALA A 153 4.75 -10.42 12.53
CA ALA A 153 5.54 -10.16 13.74
C ALA A 153 5.56 -8.66 14.11
N ALA A 154 5.70 -7.77 13.11
CA ALA A 154 5.66 -6.34 13.32
C ALA A 154 4.29 -5.84 13.79
N VAL A 155 3.21 -6.38 13.23
CA VAL A 155 1.84 -6.08 13.66
C VAL A 155 1.58 -6.54 15.08
N GLU A 156 2.04 -7.73 15.46
CA GLU A 156 1.87 -8.23 16.82
C GLU A 156 2.64 -7.37 17.83
N ARG A 157 3.90 -7.04 17.52
CA ARG A 157 4.69 -6.09 18.32
C ARG A 157 3.97 -4.76 18.53
N ALA A 158 3.43 -4.17 17.46
CA ALA A 158 2.72 -2.90 17.52
C ALA A 158 1.42 -3.02 18.35
N ARG A 159 0.70 -4.15 18.23
CA ARG A 159 -0.55 -4.43 18.94
C ARG A 159 -0.33 -4.60 20.44
N THR A 160 0.80 -5.17 20.85
CA THR A 160 1.17 -5.36 22.27
C THR A 160 1.71 -4.08 22.92
N GLY A 161 1.84 -2.97 22.16
CA GLY A 161 2.28 -1.68 22.70
C GLY A 161 3.80 -1.50 22.72
N ASP A 162 4.56 -2.38 22.07
CA ASP A 162 6.03 -2.29 21.99
C ASP A 162 6.51 -1.26 20.94
N GLY A 163 5.56 -0.62 20.25
CA GLY A 163 5.82 0.47 19.31
C GLY A 163 6.06 0.01 17.87
N PRO A 164 6.51 0.93 17.00
CA PRO A 164 6.58 0.72 15.56
C PRO A 164 7.74 -0.18 15.15
N THR A 165 7.68 -0.65 13.90
CA THR A 165 8.75 -1.37 13.20
C THR A 165 8.88 -0.80 11.79
N LEU A 166 10.11 -0.68 11.27
CA LEU A 166 10.40 -0.32 9.89
C LEU A 166 10.84 -1.57 9.12
N LEU A 167 9.98 -2.05 8.25
CA LEU A 167 10.27 -3.16 7.33
C LEU A 167 10.59 -2.61 5.94
N GLU A 168 11.56 -3.19 5.30
CA GLU A 168 11.90 -2.94 3.91
C GLU A 168 11.76 -4.21 3.11
N PHE A 169 11.09 -4.11 1.96
CA PHE A 169 10.98 -5.19 1.00
C PHE A 169 11.69 -4.80 -0.30
N LYS A 170 12.69 -5.58 -0.68
CA LYS A 170 13.33 -5.44 -1.99
C LYS A 170 12.39 -5.98 -3.05
N VAL A 171 11.97 -5.11 -3.95
CA VAL A 171 11.01 -5.45 -5.01
C VAL A 171 11.62 -5.30 -6.39
N HIS A 172 11.15 -6.07 -7.35
CA HIS A 172 11.49 -5.95 -8.75
C HIS A 172 10.29 -5.45 -9.53
N ARG A 173 10.53 -4.60 -10.54
CA ARG A 173 9.51 -4.29 -11.53
C ARG A 173 9.52 -5.42 -12.55
N VAL A 174 8.42 -6.15 -12.62
CA VAL A 174 8.27 -7.31 -13.50
C VAL A 174 7.31 -6.98 -14.65
N ASP A 175 7.65 -7.42 -15.85
CA ASP A 175 6.84 -7.26 -17.07
C ASP A 175 5.93 -8.48 -17.29
N GLY A 176 5.21 -8.87 -16.24
CA GLY A 176 4.29 -10.00 -16.27
C GLY A 176 4.84 -11.27 -15.62
N GLU A 177 4.09 -12.37 -15.73
CA GLU A 177 4.39 -13.62 -15.04
C GLU A 177 5.54 -14.42 -15.66
N GLU A 178 5.96 -14.08 -16.87
CA GLU A 178 7.12 -14.71 -17.54
C GLU A 178 8.46 -14.33 -16.87
N ASP A 179 8.47 -13.21 -16.13
CA ASP A 179 9.65 -12.76 -15.41
C ASP A 179 10.00 -13.73 -14.26
N GLU A 180 11.30 -14.08 -14.18
CA GLU A 180 11.79 -14.98 -13.11
C GLU A 180 11.66 -14.40 -11.70
N HIS A 181 11.54 -13.08 -11.57
CA HIS A 181 11.35 -12.38 -10.30
C HIS A 181 9.87 -12.17 -9.95
N CYS A 182 8.93 -12.65 -10.79
CA CYS A 182 7.51 -12.51 -10.53
C CYS A 182 7.10 -13.26 -9.25
N PRO A 183 6.61 -12.58 -8.21
CA PRO A 183 6.24 -13.23 -6.96
C PRO A 183 5.05 -14.19 -7.12
N ILE A 184 4.13 -13.90 -8.04
CA ILE A 184 2.97 -14.76 -8.33
C ILE A 184 3.44 -16.07 -8.92
N ARG A 185 4.30 -16.04 -9.93
CA ARG A 185 4.87 -17.24 -10.55
C ARG A 185 5.62 -18.09 -9.54
N ARG A 186 6.53 -17.48 -8.76
CA ARG A 186 7.34 -18.17 -7.75
C ARG A 186 6.48 -18.86 -6.70
N TYR A 187 5.47 -18.15 -6.19
CA TYR A 187 4.59 -18.71 -5.17
C TYR A 187 3.69 -19.80 -5.74
N ARG A 188 3.18 -19.62 -6.96
CA ARG A 188 2.43 -20.65 -7.70
C ARG A 188 3.25 -21.95 -7.86
N GLU A 189 4.48 -21.84 -8.36
CA GLU A 189 5.37 -22.98 -8.56
C GLU A 189 5.65 -23.72 -7.23
N LYS A 190 5.85 -22.99 -6.15
CA LYS A 190 6.02 -23.54 -4.80
C LYS A 190 4.78 -24.31 -4.36
N LEU A 191 3.60 -23.72 -4.43
CA LEU A 191 2.35 -24.34 -4.00
C LEU A 191 2.00 -25.60 -4.82
N ILE A 192 2.31 -25.62 -6.12
CA ILE A 192 2.14 -26.80 -6.97
C ILE A 192 3.11 -27.90 -6.52
N LYS A 193 4.37 -27.57 -6.30
CA LYS A 193 5.40 -28.53 -5.83
C LYS A 193 5.05 -29.15 -4.47
N GLU A 194 4.44 -28.35 -3.59
CA GLU A 194 3.98 -28.80 -2.27
C GLU A 194 2.63 -29.54 -2.30
N GLY A 195 1.98 -29.63 -3.46
CA GLY A 195 0.69 -30.29 -3.63
C GLY A 195 -0.50 -29.54 -3.04
N VAL A 196 -0.32 -28.27 -2.67
CA VAL A 196 -1.36 -27.37 -2.16
C VAL A 196 -2.23 -26.83 -3.30
N LEU A 197 -1.59 -26.49 -4.42
CA LEU A 197 -2.24 -25.95 -5.62
C LEU A 197 -2.16 -27.00 -6.75
N THR A 198 -3.27 -27.23 -7.46
CA THR A 198 -3.31 -28.02 -8.70
C THR A 198 -3.43 -27.11 -9.90
N GLU A 199 -2.97 -27.56 -11.07
CA GLU A 199 -3.13 -26.80 -12.33
C GLU A 199 -4.59 -26.45 -12.63
N LYS A 200 -5.52 -27.34 -12.28
CA LYS A 200 -6.95 -27.08 -12.42
C LYS A 200 -7.41 -25.95 -11.51
N LEU A 201 -7.03 -26.00 -10.23
CA LEU A 201 -7.40 -24.97 -9.26
C LEU A 201 -6.79 -23.62 -9.61
N ASP A 202 -5.52 -23.57 -10.06
CA ASP A 202 -4.88 -22.36 -10.55
C ASP A 202 -5.67 -21.74 -11.70
N LYS A 203 -6.04 -22.56 -12.69
CA LYS A 203 -6.86 -22.10 -13.80
C LYS A 203 -8.23 -21.58 -13.36
N ASP A 204 -8.90 -22.30 -12.47
CA ASP A 204 -10.23 -21.91 -11.97
C ASP A 204 -10.16 -20.56 -11.22
N ILE A 205 -9.10 -20.33 -10.41
CA ILE A 205 -8.85 -19.05 -9.73
C ILE A 205 -8.64 -17.93 -10.76
N ARG A 206 -7.78 -18.13 -11.75
CA ARG A 206 -7.50 -17.13 -12.80
C ARG A 206 -8.76 -16.77 -13.60
N ASP A 207 -9.53 -17.78 -13.99
CA ASP A 207 -10.78 -17.56 -14.73
C ASP A 207 -11.80 -16.74 -13.89
N GLN A 208 -11.87 -16.99 -12.57
CA GLN A 208 -12.72 -16.21 -11.65
C GLN A 208 -12.24 -14.76 -11.52
N GLU A 209 -10.93 -14.52 -11.38
CA GLU A 209 -10.38 -13.16 -11.26
C GLU A 209 -10.57 -12.37 -12.57
N VAL A 210 -10.36 -12.98 -13.72
CA VAL A 210 -10.64 -12.36 -15.03
C VAL A 210 -12.12 -11.99 -15.16
N ALA A 211 -13.02 -12.88 -14.76
CA ALA A 211 -14.45 -12.59 -14.78
C ALA A 211 -14.83 -11.45 -13.82
N ALA A 212 -14.25 -11.42 -12.61
CA ALA A 212 -14.48 -10.36 -11.64
C ALA A 212 -14.00 -8.98 -12.13
N VAL A 213 -12.82 -8.93 -12.76
CA VAL A 213 -12.30 -7.69 -13.38
C VAL A 213 -13.20 -7.23 -14.51
N LYS A 214 -13.66 -8.14 -15.39
CA LYS A 214 -14.60 -7.80 -16.46
C LYS A 214 -15.92 -7.24 -15.92
N GLU A 215 -16.49 -7.89 -14.92
CA GLU A 215 -17.72 -7.41 -14.27
C GLU A 215 -17.53 -6.02 -13.65
N ALA A 216 -16.36 -5.74 -13.08
CA ALA A 216 -16.03 -4.43 -12.53
C ALA A 216 -15.90 -3.35 -13.61
N ILE A 217 -15.32 -3.68 -14.76
CA ILE A 217 -15.25 -2.79 -15.93
C ILE A 217 -16.65 -2.49 -16.46
N ASP A 218 -17.48 -3.52 -16.63
CA ASP A 218 -18.85 -3.37 -17.12
C ASP A 218 -19.68 -2.50 -16.15
N PHE A 219 -19.54 -2.71 -14.84
CA PHE A 219 -20.15 -1.87 -13.81
C PHE A 219 -19.70 -0.41 -13.91
N ALA A 220 -18.39 -0.16 -13.99
CA ALA A 220 -17.83 1.18 -14.10
C ALA A 220 -18.31 1.89 -15.38
N THR A 221 -18.30 1.18 -16.51
CA THR A 221 -18.73 1.71 -17.81
C THR A 221 -20.22 2.05 -17.80
N GLY A 222 -21.06 1.25 -17.17
CA GLY A 222 -22.49 1.48 -17.02
C GLY A 222 -22.88 2.49 -15.94
N SER A 223 -21.91 2.94 -15.11
CA SER A 223 -22.14 3.88 -14.03
C SER A 223 -22.28 5.32 -14.51
N PRO A 224 -23.13 6.15 -13.88
CA PRO A 224 -23.34 7.53 -14.28
C PRO A 224 -22.11 8.41 -14.01
N GLU A 225 -21.97 9.46 -14.81
CA GLU A 225 -21.01 10.53 -14.58
C GLU A 225 -21.42 11.37 -13.36
N PRO A 226 -20.47 11.97 -12.62
CA PRO A 226 -20.77 12.95 -11.59
C PRO A 226 -21.47 14.19 -12.18
N GLU A 227 -22.39 14.79 -11.43
CA GLU A 227 -22.94 16.08 -11.80
C GLU A 227 -21.87 17.17 -11.70
N LEU A 228 -21.95 18.18 -12.58
CA LEU A 228 -21.00 19.29 -12.57
C LEU A 228 -20.90 19.99 -11.18
N LEU A 229 -22.03 20.10 -10.49
CA LEU A 229 -22.08 20.70 -9.17
C LEU A 229 -21.40 19.86 -8.08
N ASP A 230 -21.18 18.57 -8.30
CA ASP A 230 -20.43 17.74 -7.35
C ASP A 230 -18.97 18.19 -7.19
N ALA A 231 -18.42 18.90 -8.16
CA ALA A 231 -17.09 19.52 -8.05
C ALA A 231 -16.97 20.50 -6.89
N TYR A 232 -18.07 21.12 -6.49
CA TYR A 232 -18.12 22.12 -5.41
C TYR A 232 -18.61 21.55 -4.06
N ARG A 233 -19.07 20.28 -4.02
CA ARG A 233 -19.54 19.63 -2.80
C ARG A 233 -18.36 19.09 -1.99
N HIS A 234 -18.51 19.11 -0.68
CA HIS A 234 -17.53 18.56 0.29
C HIS A 234 -16.14 19.23 0.28
N ILE A 235 -16.05 20.48 -0.20
CA ILE A 235 -14.83 21.28 -0.12
C ILE A 235 -14.71 21.95 1.25
N TYR A 236 -15.82 22.42 1.78
CA TYR A 236 -15.94 23.04 3.09
C TYR A 236 -17.07 22.39 3.91
N THR A 237 -17.07 22.62 5.21
CA THR A 237 -18.18 22.21 6.08
C THR A 237 -19.49 22.84 5.57
N GLU A 238 -20.52 22.01 5.36
CA GLU A 238 -21.83 22.49 4.94
C GLU A 238 -22.40 23.41 6.02
N GLY A 239 -22.79 24.65 5.61
CA GLY A 239 -23.33 25.66 6.54
C GLY A 239 -22.30 26.69 7.03
N ALA A 240 -21.02 26.58 6.71
CA ALA A 240 -20.04 27.64 6.93
C ALA A 240 -20.13 28.67 5.77
N ARG A 241 -21.08 29.61 5.87
CA ARG A 241 -21.12 30.85 5.11
C ARG A 241 -21.09 32.02 6.09
#